data_94453d471d4ce1f8c426588326d96abc
#
_entry.id   94453d471d4ce1f8c426588326d96abc
#
_cell.length_a   1.000
_cell.length_b   1.000
_cell.length_c   1.000
_cell.angle_alpha   90.00
_cell.angle_beta   90.00
_cell.angle_gamma   90.00
#
_symmetry.space_group_name_H-M   'P 1'
#
loop_
_entity.id
_entity.type
_entity.pdbx_description
1 polymer ?
#
loop_
_entity_poly.entity_id
_entity_poly.type
_entity_poly.pdbx_seq_one_letter_code
_entity_poly.pdbx_strand_id
1 'polypeptide(L)'
;MVITINYVGFHPTLILDGLRHIMKTKGIERIYILYDRKDDSYGRVSRRNANKLKEMLAFFEPRLVPVNPLSQENIFSTIYAIVRNEIQENKCEVLIDVTDMPPIAVASTTMV
;
A
#
# COMPACT_ATOMS: atom_id res chain seq x y z
N MET A 1 -17.76 -3.29 0.24
CA MET A 1 -16.50 -3.23 0.98
C MET A 1 -15.36 -2.86 0.05
N VAL A 2 -14.30 -2.30 0.57
CA VAL A 2 -13.20 -1.82 -0.25
C VAL A 2 -11.90 -2.54 0.10
N ILE A 3 -11.00 -2.60 -0.88
CA ILE A 3 -9.62 -3.04 -0.72
C ILE A 3 -8.75 -1.79 -0.75
N THR A 4 -7.80 -1.67 0.16
CA THR A 4 -6.87 -0.54 0.16
C THR A 4 -5.46 -1.01 -0.18
N ILE A 5 -4.77 -0.23 -1.01
CA ILE A 5 -3.37 -0.43 -1.34
C ILE A 5 -2.63 0.80 -0.84
N ASN A 6 -1.71 0.60 0.11
CA ASN A 6 -1.02 1.69 0.79
C ASN A 6 0.48 1.49 0.65
N TYR A 7 1.22 2.56 0.38
CA TYR A 7 2.68 2.52 0.44
C TYR A 7 3.15 3.22 1.71
N VAL A 8 4.04 2.59 2.47
CA VAL A 8 4.62 3.19 3.66
C VAL A 8 6.11 3.45 3.47
N GLY A 9 6.52 4.68 3.75
CA GLY A 9 7.92 5.09 3.79
C GLY A 9 8.30 5.47 5.22
N PHE A 10 8.44 6.78 5.47
CA PHE A 10 8.83 7.31 6.78
C PHE A 10 7.66 7.59 7.72
N HIS A 11 6.42 7.67 7.21
CA HIS A 11 5.29 8.22 7.97
C HIS A 11 4.12 7.23 8.06
N PRO A 12 4.23 6.19 8.90
CA PRO A 12 3.14 5.22 9.03
C PRO A 12 1.84 5.82 9.57
N THR A 13 1.91 6.94 10.30
CA THR A 13 0.71 7.61 10.81
C THR A 13 -0.18 8.14 9.70
N LEU A 14 0.39 8.53 8.56
CA LEU A 14 -0.40 8.97 7.40
C LEU A 14 -1.28 7.83 6.88
N ILE A 15 -0.76 6.62 6.89
CA ILE A 15 -1.51 5.44 6.46
C ILE A 15 -2.66 5.18 7.44
N LEU A 16 -2.38 5.22 8.74
CA LEU A 16 -3.41 5.00 9.76
C LEU A 16 -4.52 6.04 9.68
N ASP A 17 -4.16 7.31 9.50
CA ASP A 17 -5.15 8.38 9.39
C ASP A 17 -6.01 8.21 8.15
N GLY A 18 -5.42 7.85 7.03
CA GLY A 18 -6.14 7.56 5.79
C GLY A 18 -7.13 6.41 5.95
N LEU A 19 -6.69 5.32 6.58
CA LEU A 19 -7.55 4.16 6.83
C LEU A 19 -8.71 4.51 7.78
N ARG A 20 -8.45 5.27 8.85
CA ARG A 20 -9.51 5.71 9.75
C ARG A 20 -10.56 6.55 9.04
N HIS A 21 -10.12 7.42 8.14
CA HIS A 21 -11.02 8.24 7.33
C HIS A 21 -11.93 7.37 6.45
N ILE A 22 -11.35 6.38 5.78
CA ILE A 22 -12.11 5.44 4.95
C ILE A 22 -13.11 4.65 5.79
N MET A 23 -12.71 4.18 6.96
CA MET A 23 -13.55 3.38 7.85
C MET A 23 -14.81 4.11 8.33
N LYS A 24 -14.82 5.45 8.30
CA LYS A 24 -16.00 6.24 8.68
C LYS A 24 -17.17 6.04 7.72
N THR A 25 -16.89 5.73 6.46
CA THR A 25 -17.92 5.68 5.42
C THR A 25 -17.99 4.34 4.71
N LYS A 26 -16.95 3.51 4.79
CA LYS A 26 -16.86 2.24 4.04
C LYS A 26 -16.29 1.14 4.91
N GLY A 27 -16.71 -0.10 4.66
CA GLY A 27 -16.08 -1.26 5.24
C GLY A 27 -14.82 -1.62 4.49
N ILE A 28 -13.76 -1.94 5.21
CA ILE A 28 -12.50 -2.40 4.62
C ILE A 28 -12.45 -3.92 4.67
N GLU A 29 -12.28 -4.55 3.52
CA GLU A 29 -12.20 -6.01 3.44
C GLU A 29 -10.75 -6.49 3.53
N ARG A 30 -9.83 -5.79 2.84
CA ARG A 30 -8.44 -6.21 2.78
C ARG A 30 -7.53 -5.00 2.68
N ILE A 31 -6.36 -5.09 3.32
CA ILE A 31 -5.35 -4.05 3.33
C ILE A 31 -4.06 -4.61 2.75
N TYR A 32 -3.54 -3.95 1.72
CA TYR A 32 -2.19 -4.20 1.20
C TYR A 32 -1.27 -3.08 1.64
N ILE A 33 -0.09 -3.45 2.12
CA ILE A 33 0.93 -2.49 2.52
C ILE A 33 2.18 -2.76 1.69
N LEU A 34 2.47 -1.84 0.76
CA LEU A 34 3.66 -1.88 -0.05
C LEU A 34 4.79 -1.18 0.69
N TYR A 35 5.99 -1.74 0.62
CA TYR A 35 7.17 -1.16 1.28
C TYR A 35 8.39 -1.32 0.40
N ASP A 36 9.40 -0.48 0.64
CA ASP A 36 10.65 -0.48 -0.12
C ASP A 36 11.48 -1.71 0.24
N ARG A 37 11.77 -2.56 -0.75
CA ARG A 37 12.57 -3.78 -0.57
C ARG A 37 14.06 -3.55 -0.62
N LYS A 38 14.53 -2.33 -0.99
CA LYS A 38 15.95 -2.06 -1.15
C LYS A 38 16.68 -2.18 0.18
N ASP A 39 17.92 -2.66 0.11
CA ASP A 39 18.77 -2.81 1.28
C ASP A 39 19.61 -1.55 1.51
N ASP A 40 18.93 -0.44 1.78
CA ASP A 40 19.52 0.84 2.13
C ASP A 40 18.80 1.43 3.35
N SER A 41 19.23 2.61 3.79
CA SER A 41 18.66 3.26 4.98
C SER A 41 17.16 3.49 4.84
N TYR A 42 16.73 3.99 3.69
CA TYR A 42 15.31 4.24 3.43
C TYR A 42 14.51 2.94 3.43
N GLY A 43 15.02 1.91 2.74
CA GLY A 43 14.32 0.62 2.65
C GLY A 43 14.18 -0.05 4.01
N ARG A 44 15.20 0.06 4.87
CA ARG A 44 15.12 -0.49 6.22
C ARG A 44 14.05 0.20 7.06
N VAL A 45 13.95 1.53 6.96
CA VAL A 45 12.91 2.28 7.68
C VAL A 45 11.52 1.94 7.14
N SER A 46 11.36 1.89 5.83
CA SER A 46 10.10 1.51 5.19
C SER A 46 9.62 0.13 5.65
N ARG A 47 10.50 -0.86 5.62
CA ARG A 47 10.19 -2.23 6.05
C ARG A 47 9.81 -2.29 7.53
N ARG A 48 10.54 -1.59 8.39
CA ARG A 48 10.23 -1.53 9.81
C ARG A 48 8.85 -0.94 10.04
N ASN A 49 8.51 0.14 9.33
CA ASN A 49 7.21 0.78 9.44
C ASN A 49 6.09 -0.12 8.90
N ALA A 50 6.36 -0.89 7.83
CA ALA A 50 5.40 -1.85 7.33
C ALA A 50 5.09 -2.94 8.37
N ASN A 51 6.11 -3.44 9.06
CA ASN A 51 5.91 -4.43 10.12
C ASN A 51 5.14 -3.86 11.31
N LYS A 52 5.39 -2.59 11.66
CA LYS A 52 4.60 -1.90 12.69
C LYS A 52 3.12 -1.81 12.31
N LEU A 53 2.84 -1.41 11.08
CA LEU A 53 1.47 -1.33 10.59
C LEU A 53 0.80 -2.70 10.60
N LYS A 54 1.53 -3.74 10.23
CA LYS A 54 1.00 -5.11 10.27
C LYS A 54 0.56 -5.49 11.67
N GLU A 55 1.34 -5.14 12.69
CA GLU A 55 0.97 -5.42 14.08
C GLU A 55 -0.22 -4.58 14.52
N MET A 56 -0.22 -3.28 14.21
CA MET A 56 -1.28 -2.37 14.61
C MET A 56 -2.60 -2.67 13.93
N LEU A 57 -2.58 -3.23 12.74
CA LEU A 57 -3.76 -3.55 11.93
C LEU A 57 -4.00 -5.07 11.89
N ALA A 58 -3.52 -5.81 12.88
CA ALA A 58 -3.56 -7.27 12.88
C ALA A 58 -4.97 -7.85 12.66
N PHE A 59 -6.00 -7.16 13.11
CA PHE A 59 -7.40 -7.57 12.89
C PHE A 59 -7.71 -7.76 11.40
N PHE A 60 -7.13 -6.94 10.53
CA PHE A 60 -7.35 -6.99 9.08
C PHE A 60 -6.41 -7.95 8.36
N GLU A 61 -5.44 -8.54 9.07
CA GLU A 61 -4.42 -9.42 8.48
C GLU A 61 -3.77 -8.78 7.23
N PRO A 62 -3.11 -7.60 7.38
CA PRO A 62 -2.57 -6.88 6.23
C PRO A 62 -1.55 -7.71 5.45
N ARG A 63 -1.55 -7.58 4.14
CA ARG A 63 -0.60 -8.24 3.26
C ARG A 63 0.54 -7.28 2.95
N LEU A 64 1.76 -7.65 3.34
CA LEU A 64 2.96 -6.87 3.05
C LEU A 64 3.49 -7.27 1.68
N VAL A 65 3.76 -6.28 0.83
CA VAL A 65 4.23 -6.52 -0.54
C VAL A 65 5.50 -5.70 -0.78
N PRO A 66 6.66 -6.38 -1.01
CA PRO A 66 7.90 -5.67 -1.29
C PRO A 66 7.91 -5.11 -2.70
N VAL A 67 8.37 -3.86 -2.83
CA VAL A 67 8.48 -3.19 -4.13
C VAL A 67 9.78 -2.41 -4.21
N ASN A 68 10.18 -2.06 -5.43
CA ASN A 68 11.25 -1.09 -5.66
C ASN A 68 10.60 0.24 -6.08
N PRO A 69 10.52 1.24 -5.18
CA PRO A 69 9.81 2.48 -5.49
C PRO A 69 10.51 3.34 -6.55
N LEU A 70 11.75 3.02 -6.90
CA LEU A 70 12.48 3.72 -7.97
C LEU A 70 12.28 3.07 -9.34
N SER A 71 11.63 1.91 -9.40
CA SER A 71 11.36 1.21 -10.66
C SER A 71 9.90 1.39 -11.06
N GLN A 72 9.66 2.15 -12.13
CA GLN A 72 8.31 2.34 -12.67
C GLN A 72 7.68 1.01 -13.06
N GLU A 73 8.47 0.13 -13.70
CA GLU A 73 7.98 -1.18 -14.10
C GLU A 73 7.54 -2.02 -12.90
N ASN A 74 8.35 -2.03 -11.84
CA ASN A 74 8.03 -2.80 -10.64
C ASN A 74 6.77 -2.29 -9.97
N ILE A 75 6.64 -0.97 -9.79
CA ILE A 75 5.45 -0.35 -9.19
C ILE A 75 4.22 -0.64 -10.06
N PHE A 76 4.32 -0.40 -11.36
CA PHE A 76 3.21 -0.63 -12.28
C PHE A 76 2.73 -2.09 -12.22
N SER A 77 3.65 -3.04 -12.39
CA SER A 77 3.28 -4.46 -12.43
C SER A 77 2.70 -4.95 -11.11
N THR A 78 3.25 -4.47 -9.99
CA THR A 78 2.78 -4.89 -8.67
C THR A 78 1.36 -4.39 -8.40
N ILE A 79 1.12 -3.08 -8.59
CA ILE A 79 -0.20 -2.50 -8.34
C ILE A 79 -1.22 -3.03 -9.35
N TYR A 80 -0.82 -3.16 -10.62
CA TYR A 80 -1.69 -3.70 -11.65
C TYR A 80 -2.16 -5.12 -11.30
N ALA A 81 -1.24 -5.98 -10.86
CA ALA A 81 -1.59 -7.35 -10.49
C ALA A 81 -2.60 -7.39 -9.35
N ILE A 82 -2.41 -6.56 -8.31
CA ILE A 82 -3.32 -6.49 -7.18
C ILE A 82 -4.70 -5.97 -7.63
N VAL A 83 -4.72 -4.86 -8.36
CA VAL A 83 -5.97 -4.23 -8.81
C VAL A 83 -6.75 -5.19 -9.71
N ARG A 84 -6.07 -5.83 -10.67
CA ARG A 84 -6.69 -6.78 -11.56
C ARG A 84 -7.34 -7.93 -10.79
N ASN A 85 -6.59 -8.52 -9.86
CA ASN A 85 -7.09 -9.63 -9.07
C ASN A 85 -8.31 -9.23 -8.24
N GLU A 86 -8.24 -8.09 -7.55
CA GLU A 86 -9.31 -7.66 -6.65
C GLU A 86 -10.57 -7.22 -7.39
N ILE A 87 -10.43 -6.57 -8.54
CA ILE A 87 -11.58 -6.11 -9.32
C ILE A 87 -12.20 -7.25 -10.11
N GLN A 88 -11.39 -8.04 -10.82
CA GLN A 88 -11.91 -9.10 -11.70
C GLN A 88 -12.34 -10.35 -10.94
N GLU A 89 -11.55 -10.77 -9.95
CA GLU A 89 -11.82 -12.01 -9.24
C GLU A 89 -12.77 -11.80 -8.05
N ASN A 90 -12.62 -10.69 -7.33
CA ASN A 90 -13.38 -10.44 -6.11
C ASN A 90 -14.41 -9.32 -6.24
N LYS A 91 -14.40 -8.59 -7.35
CA LYS A 91 -15.35 -7.50 -7.66
C LYS A 91 -15.40 -6.42 -6.58
N CYS A 92 -14.25 -6.09 -6.01
CA CYS A 92 -14.13 -5.09 -4.95
C CYS A 92 -13.71 -3.74 -5.53
N GLU A 93 -14.15 -2.65 -4.87
CA GLU A 93 -13.60 -1.32 -5.12
C GLU A 93 -12.19 -1.27 -4.53
N VAL A 94 -11.24 -0.65 -5.25
CA VAL A 94 -9.87 -0.51 -4.80
C VAL A 94 -9.51 0.96 -4.62
N LEU A 95 -9.00 1.31 -3.46
CA LEU A 95 -8.50 2.65 -3.15
C LEU A 95 -6.98 2.58 -2.95
N ILE A 96 -6.27 3.50 -3.61
CA ILE A 96 -4.80 3.52 -3.57
C ILE A 96 -4.34 4.78 -2.83
N ASP A 97 -3.60 4.58 -1.72
CA ASP A 97 -3.03 5.68 -0.94
C ASP A 97 -1.53 5.82 -1.27
N VAL A 98 -1.19 6.95 -1.88
CA VAL A 98 0.17 7.26 -2.30
C VAL A 98 0.82 8.36 -1.46
N THR A 99 0.21 8.73 -0.34
CA THR A 99 0.62 9.89 0.48
C THR A 99 2.08 9.80 0.93
N ASP A 100 2.56 8.61 1.31
CA ASP A 100 3.93 8.40 1.81
C ASP A 100 4.88 7.88 0.74
N MET A 101 4.46 7.88 -0.52
CA MET A 101 5.22 7.34 -1.64
C MET A 101 6.19 8.37 -2.21
N PRO A 102 7.42 7.98 -2.64
CA PRO A 102 8.32 8.91 -3.34
C PRO A 102 7.68 9.44 -4.64
N PRO A 103 8.03 10.66 -5.08
CA PRO A 103 7.40 11.28 -6.27
C PRO A 103 7.42 10.43 -7.53
N ILE A 104 8.52 9.75 -7.80
CA ILE A 104 8.62 8.89 -9.00
C ILE A 104 7.66 7.70 -8.92
N ALA A 105 7.47 7.15 -7.74
CA ALA A 105 6.53 6.05 -7.54
C ALA A 105 5.07 6.53 -7.65
N VAL A 106 4.77 7.75 -7.21
CA VAL A 106 3.47 8.36 -7.41
C VAL A 106 3.15 8.48 -8.90
N ALA A 107 4.11 8.98 -9.69
CA ALA A 107 3.95 9.09 -11.14
C ALA A 107 3.67 7.71 -11.78
N SER A 108 4.38 6.67 -11.34
CA SER A 108 4.17 5.30 -11.83
C SER A 108 2.77 4.77 -11.48
N THR A 109 2.28 5.10 -10.29
CA THR A 109 0.95 4.67 -9.83
C THR A 109 -0.15 5.30 -10.67
N THR A 110 -0.01 6.56 -11.08
CA THR A 110 -1.03 7.23 -11.89
C THR A 110 -1.15 6.66 -13.31
N MET A 111 -0.18 5.87 -13.75
CA MET A 111 -0.25 5.19 -15.04
C MET A 111 -1.06 3.89 -15.01
N VAL A 112 -1.34 3.41 -13.82
CA VAL A 112 -2.16 2.21 -13.64
C VAL A 112 -3.63 2.55 -13.82
#